data_0ebecf8f75656fe7d792e421c3e2fd34
#
_entry.id   0ebecf8f75656fe7d792e421c3e2fd34
#
_cell.length_a   1.000
_cell.length_b   1.000
_cell.length_c   1.000
_cell.angle_alpha   90.00
_cell.angle_beta   90.00
_cell.angle_gamma   90.00
#
_symmetry.space_group_name_H-M   'P 1'
#
loop_
_entity.id
_entity.type
_entity.pdbx_description
1 polymer ?
#
loop_
_entity_poly.entity_id
_entity_poly.type
_entity_poly.pdbx_seq_one_letter_code
_entity_poly.pdbx_strand_id
1 'polypeptide(L)'
;MRKFIAETSMEFLEWVKDIENAPHNQRLEKSFYFNNFTTEYQDYKKWLTNKKFNIWIQKYCNFIGAKYEDGNTNGMRWFIIITNENKIVQDDDIAF
;
A
#
# COMPACT_ATOMS: atom_id res chain seq x y z
N MET A 1 5.96 -14.37 -4.17
CA MET A 1 4.68 -14.45 -3.46
C MET A 1 4.82 -15.08 -2.08
N ARG A 2 5.42 -16.23 -2.02
CA ARG A 2 5.55 -16.93 -0.74
C ARG A 2 6.30 -16.11 0.31
N LYS A 3 7.40 -15.46 -0.11
CA LYS A 3 8.17 -14.66 0.81
C LYS A 3 7.37 -13.46 1.34
N PHE A 4 6.60 -12.82 0.46
CA PHE A 4 5.80 -11.69 0.87
C PHE A 4 4.80 -12.10 1.95
N ILE A 5 4.09 -13.23 1.72
CA ILE A 5 3.09 -13.68 2.67
C ILE A 5 3.71 -14.04 4.01
N ALA A 6 4.92 -14.60 3.99
CA ALA A 6 5.59 -14.93 5.24
C ALA A 6 5.93 -13.69 6.06
N GLU A 7 6.13 -12.56 5.41
CA GLU A 7 6.51 -11.33 6.09
C GLU A 7 5.32 -10.43 6.41
N THR A 8 4.15 -10.73 5.85
CA THR A 8 2.95 -9.94 6.10
C THR A 8 1.81 -10.89 6.45
N SER A 9 0.72 -10.82 5.70
CA SER A 9 -0.39 -11.74 5.89
C SER A 9 -1.16 -11.89 4.59
N MET A 10 -1.84 -13.03 4.47
CA MET A 10 -2.67 -13.26 3.29
C MET A 10 -3.82 -12.26 3.22
N GLU A 11 -4.43 -11.95 4.36
CA GLU A 11 -5.53 -11.00 4.39
C GLU A 11 -5.08 -9.60 3.97
N PHE A 12 -3.89 -9.21 4.40
CA PHE A 12 -3.36 -7.92 3.99
C PHE A 12 -3.15 -7.89 2.48
N LEU A 13 -2.60 -8.94 1.90
CA LEU A 13 -2.39 -9.00 0.47
C LEU A 13 -3.72 -8.90 -0.28
N GLU A 14 -4.72 -9.64 0.17
CA GLU A 14 -6.03 -9.61 -0.45
C GLU A 14 -6.63 -8.20 -0.41
N TRP A 15 -6.43 -7.52 0.71
CA TRP A 15 -6.98 -6.18 0.88
C TRP A 15 -6.23 -5.15 0.04
N VAL A 16 -4.90 -5.19 0.07
CA VAL A 16 -4.10 -4.11 -0.51
C VAL A 16 -4.06 -4.17 -2.03
N LYS A 17 -4.24 -5.34 -2.61
CA LYS A 17 -4.19 -5.44 -4.07
C LYS A 17 -5.43 -4.90 -4.74
N ASP A 18 -6.50 -4.68 -3.97
CA ASP A 18 -7.71 -4.07 -4.51
C ASP A 18 -7.49 -2.57 -4.60
N ILE A 19 -7.55 -2.04 -5.82
CA ILE A 19 -7.26 -0.63 -6.03
C ILE A 19 -8.26 0.28 -5.34
N GLU A 20 -9.45 -0.23 -5.03
CA GLU A 20 -10.41 0.57 -4.28
C GLU A 20 -10.02 0.71 -2.83
N ASN A 21 -9.29 -0.27 -2.30
CA ASN A 21 -8.80 -0.20 -0.93
C ASN A 21 -7.52 0.61 -0.81
N ALA A 22 -6.66 0.52 -1.84
CA ALA A 22 -5.37 1.19 -1.79
C ALA A 22 -5.04 1.73 -3.19
N PRO A 23 -5.65 2.84 -3.59
CA PRO A 23 -5.40 3.41 -4.92
C PRO A 23 -3.95 3.85 -5.07
N HIS A 24 -3.48 3.83 -6.32
CA HIS A 24 -2.10 4.16 -6.63
C HIS A 24 -1.96 5.60 -7.10
N ASN A 25 -0.74 6.13 -6.97
CA ASN A 25 -0.35 7.40 -7.55
C ASN A 25 -1.12 8.59 -6.98
N GLN A 26 -1.51 8.50 -5.71
CA GLN A 26 -2.12 9.63 -5.03
C GLN A 26 -1.85 9.51 -3.53
N ARG A 27 -1.94 10.64 -2.84
CA ARG A 27 -1.70 10.66 -1.39
C ARG A 27 -2.83 9.98 -0.66
N LEU A 28 -2.46 9.08 0.25
CA LEU A 28 -3.42 8.33 1.05
C LEU A 28 -3.12 8.59 2.52
N GLU A 29 -4.13 8.97 3.28
CA GLU A 29 -3.94 9.25 4.70
C GLU A 29 -3.68 7.95 5.46
N LYS A 30 -2.55 7.90 6.18
CA LYS A 30 -2.14 6.66 6.83
C LYS A 30 -3.17 6.11 7.80
N SER A 31 -3.71 6.96 8.68
CA SER A 31 -4.64 6.47 9.69
C SER A 31 -5.95 6.02 9.06
N PHE A 32 -6.41 6.70 8.02
CA PHE A 32 -7.65 6.32 7.35
C PHE A 32 -7.57 4.89 6.79
N TYR A 33 -6.46 4.60 6.11
CA TYR A 33 -6.32 3.29 5.48
C TYR A 33 -5.99 2.20 6.49
N PHE A 34 -5.27 2.55 7.54
CA PHE A 34 -5.07 1.62 8.64
C PHE A 34 -6.40 1.24 9.28
N ASN A 35 -7.25 2.23 9.52
CA ASN A 35 -8.56 1.98 10.10
C ASN A 35 -9.45 1.15 9.18
N ASN A 36 -9.38 1.41 7.87
CA ASN A 36 -10.15 0.60 6.91
C ASN A 36 -9.75 -0.86 6.98
N PHE A 37 -8.46 -1.13 7.01
CA PHE A 37 -7.99 -2.51 7.05
C PHE A 37 -8.40 -3.18 8.35
N THR A 38 -8.20 -2.52 9.50
CA THR A 38 -8.49 -3.13 10.79
C THR A 38 -9.98 -3.20 11.08
N THR A 39 -10.78 -2.40 10.38
CA THR A 39 -12.23 -2.53 10.50
C THR A 39 -12.72 -3.78 9.77
N GLU A 40 -12.15 -4.06 8.61
CA GLU A 40 -12.51 -5.25 7.86
C GLU A 40 -11.96 -6.51 8.51
N TYR A 41 -10.76 -6.44 9.06
CA TYR A 41 -10.09 -7.58 9.69
C TYR A 41 -9.81 -7.23 11.14
N GLN A 42 -10.84 -7.31 11.97
CA GLN A 42 -10.79 -6.78 13.33
C GLN A 42 -9.79 -7.46 14.24
N ASP A 43 -9.42 -8.69 13.94
CA ASP A 43 -8.42 -9.38 14.75
C ASP A 43 -7.09 -8.64 14.76
N TYR A 44 -6.78 -7.95 13.67
CA TYR A 44 -5.53 -7.19 13.59
C TYR A 44 -5.53 -5.96 14.49
N LYS A 45 -6.72 -5.45 14.82
CA LYS A 45 -6.82 -4.25 15.63
C LYS A 45 -6.16 -4.42 16.98
N LYS A 46 -6.07 -5.65 17.45
CA LYS A 46 -5.55 -5.95 18.79
C LYS A 46 -4.04 -5.83 18.88
N TRP A 47 -3.33 -6.02 17.76
CA TRP A 47 -1.86 -6.05 17.82
C TRP A 47 -1.17 -5.31 16.70
N LEU A 48 -1.85 -5.02 15.61
CA LEU A 48 -1.23 -4.32 14.49
C LEU A 48 -1.15 -2.83 14.81
N THR A 49 0.02 -2.24 14.58
CA THR A 49 0.23 -0.82 14.80
C THR A 49 0.32 -0.08 13.47
N ASN A 50 0.15 1.25 13.51
CA ASN A 50 0.32 2.07 12.31
C ASN A 50 1.70 1.87 11.71
N LYS A 51 2.70 1.80 12.56
CA LYS A 51 4.06 1.63 12.09
C LYS A 51 4.23 0.31 11.34
N LYS A 52 3.70 -0.76 11.90
CA LYS A 52 3.80 -2.07 11.26
C LYS A 52 3.00 -2.12 9.98
N PHE A 53 1.83 -1.50 9.97
CA PHE A 53 1.01 -1.43 8.77
C PHE A 53 1.77 -0.72 7.65
N ASN A 54 2.45 0.37 7.96
CA ASN A 54 3.24 1.09 6.95
C ASN A 54 4.39 0.25 6.43
N ILE A 55 5.00 -0.54 7.28
CA ILE A 55 6.06 -1.45 6.84
C ILE A 55 5.48 -2.48 5.86
N TRP A 56 4.29 -2.96 6.13
CA TRP A 56 3.62 -3.89 5.23
C TRP A 56 3.33 -3.25 3.88
N ILE A 57 2.91 -1.98 3.87
CA ILE A 57 2.70 -1.25 2.62
C ILE A 57 4.00 -1.16 1.83
N GLN A 58 5.10 -0.87 2.52
CA GLN A 58 6.40 -0.79 1.86
C GLN A 58 6.79 -2.13 1.24
N LYS A 59 6.55 -3.21 1.96
CA LYS A 59 6.85 -4.54 1.45
C LYS A 59 6.01 -4.87 0.23
N TYR A 60 4.75 -4.46 0.25
CA TYR A 60 3.89 -4.66 -0.91
C TYR A 60 4.41 -3.89 -2.12
N CYS A 61 4.84 -2.65 -1.91
CA CYS A 61 5.41 -1.86 -3.00
C CYS A 61 6.62 -2.55 -3.60
N ASN A 62 7.51 -3.07 -2.76
CA ASN A 62 8.66 -3.82 -3.26
C ASN A 62 8.22 -5.05 -4.03
N PHE A 63 7.19 -5.72 -3.54
CA PHE A 63 6.72 -6.95 -4.17
C PHE A 63 6.19 -6.70 -5.58
N ILE A 64 5.46 -5.61 -5.80
CA ILE A 64 4.89 -5.32 -7.12
C ILE A 64 5.78 -4.42 -7.96
N GLY A 65 6.96 -4.07 -7.47
CA GLY A 65 7.86 -3.20 -8.22
C GLY A 65 7.47 -1.74 -8.19
N ALA A 66 6.67 -1.35 -7.21
CA ALA A 66 6.24 0.04 -7.08
C ALA A 66 7.18 0.78 -6.13
N LYS A 67 7.06 2.10 -6.15
CA LYS A 67 7.84 2.95 -5.27
C LYS A 67 6.95 3.41 -4.12
N TYR A 68 7.53 3.49 -2.94
CA TYR A 68 6.81 3.96 -1.74
C TYR A 68 7.39 5.30 -1.32
N GLU A 69 6.51 6.26 -1.08
CA GLU A 69 6.91 7.54 -0.49
C GLU A 69 5.92 7.91 0.59
N ASP A 70 6.39 8.64 1.60
CA ASP A 70 5.49 9.11 2.63
C ASP A 70 5.94 10.46 3.13
N GLY A 71 5.07 11.10 3.90
CA GLY A 71 5.38 12.42 4.43
C GLY A 71 4.33 12.87 5.42
N ASN A 72 4.45 14.13 5.82
CA ASN A 72 3.56 14.75 6.78
C ASN A 72 3.33 16.18 6.33
N THR A 73 2.07 16.54 6.09
CA THR A 73 1.71 17.89 5.66
C THR A 73 0.59 18.39 6.55
N ASN A 74 0.83 19.49 7.25
CA ASN A 74 -0.16 20.09 8.14
C ASN A 74 -0.71 19.11 9.17
N GLY A 75 0.18 18.25 9.69
CA GLY A 75 -0.22 17.29 10.71
C GLY A 75 -0.84 16.02 10.18
N MET A 76 -1.05 15.93 8.87
CA MET A 76 -1.59 14.71 8.27
C MET A 76 -0.47 13.85 7.72
N ARG A 77 -0.41 12.63 8.18
CA ARG A 77 0.57 11.66 7.67
C ARG A 77 -0.02 10.94 6.47
N TRP A 78 0.76 10.85 5.41
CA TRP A 78 0.27 10.26 4.17
C TRP A 78 1.34 9.36 3.55
N PHE A 79 0.91 8.52 2.63
CA PHE A 79 1.83 7.74 1.81
C PHE A 79 1.29 7.67 0.40
N ILE A 80 2.17 7.30 -0.55
CA ILE A 80 1.81 7.13 -1.95
C ILE A 80 2.42 5.84 -2.46
N ILE A 81 1.62 5.06 -3.17
CA ILE A 81 2.10 3.89 -3.89
C ILE A 81 2.28 4.32 -5.35
N ILE A 82 3.52 4.44 -5.78
CA ILE A 82 3.82 4.97 -7.11
C ILE A 82 4.14 3.80 -8.03
N THR A 83 3.31 3.62 -9.04
CA THR A 83 3.49 2.53 -9.99
C THR A 83 3.95 3.07 -11.33
N ASN A 84 4.43 2.16 -12.18
CA ASN A 84 4.91 2.53 -13.50
C ASN A 84 3.82 2.53 -14.56
N GLU A 85 2.58 2.41 -14.16
CA GLU A 85 1.50 2.33 -15.11
C GLU A 85 1.51 3.47 -16.10
N ASN A 86 1.70 4.68 -15.56
CA ASN A 86 1.66 5.85 -16.42
C ASN A 86 2.83 5.88 -17.39
N LYS A 87 3.96 5.35 -16.98
CA LYS A 87 5.10 5.31 -17.87
C LYS A 87 4.91 4.35 -19.00
N ILE A 88 4.29 3.23 -18.70
CA ILE A 88 4.10 2.20 -19.69
C ILE A 88 3.17 2.68 -20.78
N VAL A 89 2.15 3.36 -20.40
CA VAL A 89 1.17 3.83 -21.36
C VAL A 89 1.80 4.66 -22.45
N GLN A 90 2.78 5.37 -22.09
CA GLN A 90 3.44 6.15 -23.07
C GLN A 90 4.40 5.33 -23.82
N ASP A 91 4.62 4.51 -23.86
CA ASP A 91 5.52 3.95 -24.34
C ASP A 91 5.30 3.06 -25.02
N ASP A 92 4.86 3.12 -24.44
CA ASP A 92 4.88 2.58 -24.74
C ASP A 92 4.85 2.29 -25.17
N ASP A 93 4.80 2.47 -25.24
CA ASP A 93 4.93 2.41 -25.47
C ASP A 93 5.15 2.21 -25.90
N ILE A 94 5.21 2.28 -26.11
CA ILE A 94 5.64 2.21 -26.42
C ILE A 94 5.88 1.96 -27.00
N ALA A 95 5.99 1.96 -27.28
CA ALA A 95 6.40 1.82 -27.54
C ALA A 95 6.67 1.61 -27.91
N PHE A 96 6.74 1.42 -28.13
CA PHE A 96 7.08 1.35 -28.16
C PHE A 96 7.20 1.24 -28.50
#